data_1ab1ed882a199d243d38d0a968e071db
#
_entry.id   1ab1ed882a199d243d38d0a968e071db
#
_cell.length_a   1.000
_cell.length_b   1.000
_cell.length_c   1.000
_cell.angle_alpha   90.00
_cell.angle_beta   90.00
_cell.angle_gamma   90.00
#
_symmetry.space_group_name_H-M   'P 1'
#
loop_
_entity.id
_entity.type
_entity.pdbx_description
1 polymer ?
#
loop_
_entity_poly.entity_id
_entity_poly.type
_entity_poly.pdbx_seq_one_letter_code
_entity_poly.pdbx_strand_id
1 'polypeptide(L)'
;PMEDLWPHFGQPTPLWKRSLDVLVSGTALLALLPLFGLVALAIRLDSPGPVIFRQQRAGRAARPFWFLKFRSMSADAEALRPALAALNEQDGPVFKIRHDPRITRVGRFLRRSSIDELPQLWNVLVGDISLVGPRSATLDEVSKYERWQRRRLSVTGGITCTWQVSGRSEIPFREWMRLDLRYVAARNVWLDLQLLARTLPAVISGRGAC
;
A
#
# COMPACT_ATOMS: atom_id res chain seq x y z
N PRO A 1 -3.10 7.84 -27.98
CA PRO A 1 -3.70 7.48 -26.68
C PRO A 1 -2.71 7.75 -25.56
N MET A 2 -3.18 8.15 -24.38
CA MET A 2 -2.28 8.48 -23.26
C MET A 2 -1.49 7.26 -22.76
N GLU A 3 -1.94 6.07 -23.05
CA GLU A 3 -1.28 4.81 -22.69
C GLU A 3 0.12 4.66 -23.28
N ASP A 4 0.35 5.20 -24.47
CA ASP A 4 1.66 5.12 -25.17
C ASP A 4 2.72 6.08 -24.57
N LEU A 5 2.30 7.09 -23.82
CA LEU A 5 3.21 8.07 -23.21
C LEU A 5 3.72 7.66 -21.81
N TRP A 6 3.06 6.70 -21.15
CA TRP A 6 3.40 6.29 -19.79
C TRP A 6 4.81 5.71 -19.63
N PRO A 7 5.36 4.91 -20.56
CA PRO A 7 6.70 4.36 -20.43
C PRO A 7 7.80 5.43 -20.32
N HIS A 8 7.57 6.60 -20.90
CA HIS A 8 8.57 7.69 -20.96
C HIS A 8 8.59 8.58 -19.70
N PHE A 9 7.58 8.51 -18.84
CA PHE A 9 7.49 9.31 -17.61
C PHE A 9 8.04 8.61 -16.37
N GLY A 10 8.34 7.30 -16.45
CA GLY A 10 8.83 6.53 -15.33
C GLY A 10 10.31 6.79 -15.04
N GLN A 11 10.63 7.40 -13.91
CA GLN A 11 12.01 7.52 -13.46
C GLN A 11 12.53 6.17 -12.92
N PRO A 12 13.69 5.69 -13.33
CA PRO A 12 14.23 4.43 -12.83
C PRO A 12 14.46 4.49 -11.31
N THR A 13 14.29 3.34 -10.65
CA THR A 13 14.64 3.21 -9.24
C THR A 13 16.16 3.28 -9.10
N PRO A 14 16.72 4.21 -8.30
CA PRO A 14 18.17 4.30 -8.10
C PRO A 14 18.74 2.97 -7.57
N LEU A 15 19.97 2.64 -7.97
CA LEU A 15 20.61 1.38 -7.57
C LEU A 15 20.71 1.22 -6.05
N TRP A 16 21.09 2.29 -5.31
CA TRP A 16 21.14 2.26 -3.85
C TRP A 16 19.81 1.86 -3.21
N LYS A 17 18.71 2.41 -3.77
CA LYS A 17 17.37 2.13 -3.31
C LYS A 17 16.97 0.68 -3.61
N ARG A 18 17.27 0.20 -4.82
CA ARG A 18 16.99 -1.18 -5.21
C ARG A 18 17.76 -2.18 -4.37
N SER A 19 19.04 -1.91 -4.06
CA SER A 19 19.85 -2.75 -3.17
C SER A 19 19.25 -2.81 -1.77
N LEU A 20 18.85 -1.66 -1.20
CA LEU A 20 18.16 -1.60 0.10
C LEU A 20 16.85 -2.40 0.08
N ASP A 21 16.03 -2.21 -0.96
CA ASP A 21 14.77 -2.91 -1.14
C ASP A 21 14.97 -4.43 -1.15
N VAL A 22 15.92 -4.94 -1.94
CA VAL A 22 16.21 -6.39 -2.05
C VAL A 22 16.73 -6.96 -0.74
N LEU A 23 17.72 -6.30 -0.12
CA LEU A 23 18.33 -6.78 1.11
C LEU A 23 17.31 -6.84 2.26
N VAL A 24 16.59 -5.74 2.49
CA VAL A 24 15.63 -5.68 3.60
C VAL A 24 14.43 -6.59 3.35
N SER A 25 13.84 -6.58 2.15
CA SER A 25 12.67 -7.42 1.88
C SER A 25 13.02 -8.90 1.86
N GLY A 26 14.17 -9.29 1.30
CA GLY A 26 14.62 -10.69 1.27
C GLY A 26 14.88 -11.21 2.68
N THR A 27 15.64 -10.49 3.49
CA THR A 27 15.90 -10.87 4.88
C THR A 27 14.61 -10.91 5.71
N ALA A 28 13.73 -9.91 5.57
CA ALA A 28 12.47 -9.87 6.29
C ALA A 28 11.54 -11.03 5.89
N LEU A 29 11.44 -11.37 4.61
CA LEU A 29 10.64 -12.50 4.15
C LEU A 29 11.11 -13.82 4.78
N LEU A 30 12.41 -14.08 4.81
CA LEU A 30 12.98 -15.29 5.43
C LEU A 30 12.70 -15.31 6.94
N ALA A 31 12.96 -14.22 7.64
CA ALA A 31 12.75 -14.13 9.09
C ALA A 31 11.28 -14.25 9.50
N LEU A 32 10.35 -13.78 8.65
CA LEU A 32 8.92 -13.79 8.93
C LEU A 32 8.17 -15.04 8.45
N LEU A 33 8.86 -16.03 7.85
CA LEU A 33 8.23 -17.30 7.39
C LEU A 33 7.36 -17.97 8.47
N PRO A 34 7.84 -18.15 9.72
CA PRO A 34 7.00 -18.76 10.76
C PRO A 34 5.74 -17.93 11.07
N LEU A 35 5.86 -16.60 11.13
CA LEU A 35 4.73 -15.71 11.32
C LEU A 35 3.72 -15.84 10.18
N PHE A 36 4.19 -15.92 8.93
CA PHE A 36 3.31 -16.11 7.76
C PHE A 36 2.49 -17.39 7.87
N GLY A 37 3.10 -18.49 8.33
CA GLY A 37 2.41 -19.76 8.59
C GLY A 37 1.30 -19.61 9.66
N LEU A 38 1.62 -18.95 10.78
CA LEU A 38 0.67 -18.71 11.85
C LEU A 38 -0.50 -17.81 11.39
N VAL A 39 -0.20 -16.73 10.69
CA VAL A 39 -1.23 -15.82 10.14
C VAL A 39 -2.10 -16.54 9.10
N ALA A 40 -1.50 -17.36 8.23
CA ALA A 40 -2.24 -18.15 7.25
C ALA A 40 -3.23 -19.12 7.91
N LEU A 41 -2.80 -19.80 8.97
CA LEU A 41 -3.65 -20.68 9.76
C LEU A 41 -4.78 -19.90 10.42
N ALA A 42 -4.48 -18.77 11.08
CA ALA A 42 -5.48 -17.94 11.73
C ALA A 42 -6.55 -17.43 10.74
N ILE A 43 -6.15 -16.99 9.55
CA ILE A 43 -7.10 -16.55 8.51
C ILE A 43 -8.01 -17.69 8.03
N ARG A 44 -7.45 -18.90 7.87
CA ARG A 44 -8.21 -20.08 7.44
C ARG A 44 -9.24 -20.51 8.46
N LEU A 45 -8.91 -20.40 9.74
CA LEU A 45 -9.81 -20.74 10.86
C LEU A 45 -10.90 -19.67 11.06
N ASP A 46 -10.64 -18.41 10.73
CA ASP A 46 -11.57 -17.29 10.94
C ASP A 46 -12.64 -17.20 9.83
N SER A 47 -12.28 -17.48 8.57
CA SER A 47 -13.21 -17.36 7.44
C SER A 47 -12.80 -18.21 6.22
N PRO A 48 -13.77 -18.71 5.42
CA PRO A 48 -13.48 -19.49 4.20
C PRO A 48 -12.84 -18.60 3.11
N GLY A 49 -12.01 -19.21 2.25
CA GLY A 49 -11.42 -18.55 1.07
C GLY A 49 -9.88 -18.45 1.11
N PRO A 50 -9.24 -17.76 0.15
CA PRO A 50 -7.80 -17.68 0.02
C PRO A 50 -7.15 -16.90 1.16
N VAL A 51 -5.93 -17.26 1.57
CA VAL A 51 -5.15 -16.55 2.61
C VAL A 51 -4.64 -15.22 2.10
N ILE A 52 -4.19 -15.18 0.84
CA ILE A 52 -3.65 -13.99 0.19
C ILE A 52 -4.73 -13.33 -0.65
N PHE A 53 -4.99 -12.08 -0.37
CA PHE A 53 -5.77 -11.17 -1.20
C PHE A 53 -4.87 -10.56 -2.27
N ARG A 54 -5.38 -10.52 -3.51
CA ARG A 54 -4.68 -9.96 -4.66
C ARG A 54 -5.55 -8.89 -5.31
N GLN A 55 -4.97 -7.75 -5.62
CA GLN A 55 -5.66 -6.65 -6.28
C GLN A 55 -4.74 -6.01 -7.31
N GLN A 56 -5.26 -5.69 -8.48
CA GLN A 56 -4.49 -4.92 -9.45
C GLN A 56 -4.35 -3.48 -8.99
N ARG A 57 -3.10 -2.98 -9.00
CA ARG A 57 -2.77 -1.60 -8.67
C ARG A 57 -1.83 -1.01 -9.70
N ALA A 58 -1.81 0.31 -9.76
CA ALA A 58 -0.90 1.06 -10.60
C ALA A 58 0.48 1.16 -9.92
N GLY A 59 1.48 0.65 -10.59
CA GLY A 59 2.89 0.82 -10.28
C GLY A 59 3.48 2.05 -10.98
N ARG A 60 4.82 2.04 -11.13
CA ARG A 60 5.55 3.09 -11.87
C ARG A 60 5.04 3.19 -13.31
N ALA A 61 4.88 4.42 -13.80
CA ALA A 61 4.32 4.72 -15.11
C ALA A 61 2.95 4.07 -15.35
N ALA A 62 2.13 3.98 -14.28
CA ALA A 62 0.80 3.36 -14.26
C ALA A 62 0.76 1.88 -14.71
N ARG A 63 1.89 1.19 -14.83
CA ARG A 63 1.92 -0.23 -15.19
C ARG A 63 1.17 -1.04 -14.13
N PRO A 64 0.18 -1.87 -14.50
CA PRO A 64 -0.55 -2.67 -13.55
C PRO A 64 0.33 -3.79 -12.98
N PHE A 65 0.19 -4.06 -11.69
CA PHE A 65 0.82 -5.20 -11.01
C PHE A 65 -0.12 -5.80 -9.96
N TRP A 66 0.14 -7.03 -9.52
CA TRP A 66 -0.62 -7.71 -8.48
C TRP A 66 -0.11 -7.36 -7.10
N PHE A 67 -0.85 -6.51 -6.41
CA PHE A 67 -0.59 -6.09 -5.05
C PHE A 67 -1.06 -7.18 -4.07
N LEU A 68 -0.17 -7.61 -3.18
CA LEU A 68 -0.41 -8.73 -2.27
C LEU A 68 -0.68 -8.24 -0.85
N LYS A 69 -1.68 -8.84 -0.19
CA LYS A 69 -1.96 -8.67 1.23
C LYS A 69 -2.44 -9.99 1.84
N PHE A 70 -2.32 -10.14 3.16
CA PHE A 70 -3.15 -11.10 3.85
C PHE A 70 -4.62 -10.67 3.79
N ARG A 71 -5.50 -11.65 3.58
CA ARG A 71 -6.93 -11.38 3.59
C ARG A 71 -7.39 -10.96 4.98
N SER A 72 -7.95 -9.76 5.08
CA SER A 72 -8.50 -9.17 6.30
C SER A 72 -10.00 -8.91 6.23
N MET A 73 -10.62 -9.23 5.09
CA MET A 73 -12.04 -9.07 4.83
C MET A 73 -12.68 -10.40 4.41
N SER A 74 -14.01 -10.49 4.49
CA SER A 74 -14.78 -11.61 3.95
C SER A 74 -14.50 -11.82 2.45
N ALA A 75 -14.74 -13.04 1.96
CA ALA A 75 -14.42 -13.39 0.57
C ALA A 75 -15.24 -12.60 -0.45
N ASP A 76 -16.44 -12.17 -0.08
CA ASP A 76 -17.41 -11.39 -0.87
C ASP A 76 -17.26 -9.86 -0.70
N ALA A 77 -16.22 -9.40 0.00
CA ALA A 77 -16.04 -7.99 0.36
C ALA A 77 -16.05 -7.03 -0.84
N GLU A 78 -15.50 -7.43 -1.98
CA GLU A 78 -15.51 -6.60 -3.19
C GLU A 78 -16.92 -6.50 -3.79
N ALA A 79 -17.71 -7.56 -3.75
CA ALA A 79 -19.10 -7.56 -4.22
C ALA A 79 -19.99 -6.66 -3.35
N LEU A 80 -19.69 -6.55 -2.05
CA LEU A 80 -20.44 -5.70 -1.12
C LEU A 80 -20.06 -4.22 -1.20
N ARG A 81 -18.95 -3.88 -1.86
CA ARG A 81 -18.44 -2.50 -1.94
C ARG A 81 -19.45 -1.49 -2.49
N PRO A 82 -20.19 -1.77 -3.58
CA PRO A 82 -21.18 -0.81 -4.10
C PRO A 82 -22.30 -0.48 -3.11
N ALA A 83 -22.80 -1.49 -2.37
CA ALA A 83 -23.84 -1.31 -1.36
C ALA A 83 -23.38 -0.45 -0.16
N LEU A 84 -22.07 -0.40 0.08
CA LEU A 84 -21.47 0.36 1.17
C LEU A 84 -20.96 1.75 0.72
N ALA A 85 -21.19 2.14 -0.54
CA ALA A 85 -20.65 3.38 -1.10
C ALA A 85 -21.06 4.64 -0.30
N ALA A 86 -22.28 4.66 0.23
CA ALA A 86 -22.81 5.77 1.05
C ALA A 86 -22.11 5.91 2.40
N LEU A 87 -21.40 4.88 2.87
CA LEU A 87 -20.65 4.91 4.13
C LEU A 87 -19.19 5.35 3.95
N ASN A 88 -18.79 5.81 2.76
CA ASN A 88 -17.44 6.28 2.53
C ASN A 88 -17.14 7.54 3.35
N GLU A 89 -16.11 7.48 4.18
CA GLU A 89 -15.68 8.58 5.06
C GLU A 89 -14.50 9.39 4.47
N GLN A 90 -13.93 8.97 3.32
CA GLN A 90 -12.78 9.62 2.73
C GLN A 90 -13.18 10.46 1.53
N ASP A 91 -12.53 11.61 1.38
CA ASP A 91 -12.65 12.48 0.21
C ASP A 91 -11.88 11.92 -1.02
N GLY A 92 -12.18 12.46 -2.19
CA GLY A 92 -11.53 12.06 -3.44
C GLY A 92 -11.95 10.67 -3.94
N PRO A 93 -11.12 9.99 -4.75
CA PRO A 93 -11.45 8.70 -5.36
C PRO A 93 -11.24 7.50 -4.42
N VAL A 94 -10.76 7.74 -3.20
CA VAL A 94 -10.43 6.69 -2.23
C VAL A 94 -11.69 6.24 -1.50
N PHE A 95 -11.82 4.93 -1.30
CA PHE A 95 -12.92 4.34 -0.54
C PHE A 95 -12.42 3.86 0.82
N LYS A 96 -13.01 4.38 1.91
CA LYS A 96 -12.65 4.02 3.27
C LYS A 96 -13.83 4.15 4.23
N ILE A 97 -14.02 3.14 5.07
CA ILE A 97 -14.98 3.10 6.17
C ILE A 97 -14.22 2.75 7.44
N ARG A 98 -14.37 3.53 8.52
CA ARG A 98 -13.67 3.30 9.80
C ARG A 98 -14.10 1.98 10.45
N HIS A 99 -15.39 1.72 10.49
CA HIS A 99 -15.99 0.49 11.01
C HIS A 99 -16.55 -0.37 9.89
N ASP A 100 -15.68 -0.81 8.98
CA ASP A 100 -16.07 -1.57 7.80
C ASP A 100 -16.61 -2.96 8.20
N PRO A 101 -17.89 -3.26 7.91
CA PRO A 101 -18.54 -4.51 8.32
C PRO A 101 -17.96 -5.75 7.62
N ARG A 102 -17.20 -5.57 6.53
CA ARG A 102 -16.56 -6.65 5.79
C ARG A 102 -15.32 -7.21 6.48
N ILE A 103 -14.78 -6.50 7.49
CA ILE A 103 -13.54 -6.89 8.17
C ILE A 103 -13.82 -8.06 9.12
N THR A 104 -13.08 -9.17 8.98
CA THR A 104 -13.16 -10.34 9.84
C THR A 104 -12.55 -10.07 11.23
N ARG A 105 -12.75 -10.99 12.19
CA ARG A 105 -12.19 -10.86 13.54
C ARG A 105 -10.66 -10.85 13.52
N VAL A 106 -10.06 -11.83 12.86
CA VAL A 106 -8.60 -11.89 12.65
C VAL A 106 -8.14 -10.71 11.78
N GLY A 107 -8.90 -10.35 10.75
CA GLY A 107 -8.62 -9.23 9.87
C GLY A 107 -8.49 -7.89 10.61
N ARG A 108 -9.29 -7.66 11.63
CA ARG A 108 -9.22 -6.45 12.49
C ARG A 108 -7.87 -6.36 13.22
N PHE A 109 -7.40 -7.47 13.78
CA PHE A 109 -6.09 -7.53 14.41
C PHE A 109 -4.96 -7.30 13.38
N LEU A 110 -5.01 -7.97 12.23
CA LEU A 110 -4.01 -7.84 11.16
C LEU A 110 -3.89 -6.41 10.65
N ARG A 111 -5.02 -5.72 10.44
CA ARG A 111 -5.05 -4.31 9.99
C ARG A 111 -4.49 -3.36 11.06
N ARG A 112 -4.90 -3.54 12.32
CA ARG A 112 -4.41 -2.70 13.42
C ARG A 112 -2.90 -2.82 13.60
N SER A 113 -2.33 -4.02 13.43
CA SER A 113 -0.89 -4.30 13.53
C SER A 113 -0.15 -4.10 12.20
N SER A 114 -0.85 -3.78 11.10
CA SER A 114 -0.31 -3.70 9.73
C SER A 114 0.33 -5.01 9.25
N ILE A 115 0.09 -6.14 9.91
CA ILE A 115 0.58 -7.47 9.52
C ILE A 115 -0.03 -7.88 8.17
N ASP A 116 -1.25 -7.42 7.86
CA ASP A 116 -1.90 -7.67 6.57
C ASP A 116 -1.08 -7.17 5.38
N GLU A 117 -0.20 -6.20 5.56
CA GLU A 117 0.64 -5.62 4.52
C GLU A 117 1.98 -6.35 4.30
N LEU A 118 2.39 -7.26 5.20
CA LEU A 118 3.67 -7.96 5.10
C LEU A 118 3.89 -8.75 3.78
N PRO A 119 2.87 -9.36 3.13
CA PRO A 119 3.06 -10.00 1.82
C PRO A 119 3.54 -9.05 0.73
N GLN A 120 3.38 -7.73 0.88
CA GLN A 120 3.93 -6.73 -0.05
C GLN A 120 5.47 -6.73 -0.08
N LEU A 121 6.14 -7.31 0.93
CA LEU A 121 7.60 -7.52 0.88
C LEU A 121 8.01 -8.35 -0.34
N TRP A 122 7.15 -9.27 -0.81
CA TRP A 122 7.36 -9.95 -2.07
C TRP A 122 7.30 -8.99 -3.28
N ASN A 123 6.31 -8.09 -3.31
CA ASN A 123 6.25 -7.08 -4.36
C ASN A 123 7.47 -6.13 -4.35
N VAL A 124 8.04 -5.86 -3.16
CA VAL A 124 9.32 -5.13 -3.06
C VAL A 124 10.47 -5.95 -3.62
N LEU A 125 10.56 -7.22 -3.24
CA LEU A 125 11.63 -8.13 -3.66
C LEU A 125 11.68 -8.28 -5.19
N VAL A 126 10.53 -8.40 -5.85
CA VAL A 126 10.45 -8.51 -7.32
C VAL A 126 10.56 -7.15 -8.03
N GLY A 127 10.34 -6.04 -7.33
CA GLY A 127 10.52 -4.67 -7.84
C GLY A 127 9.25 -3.99 -8.35
N ASP A 128 8.08 -4.54 -8.08
CA ASP A 128 6.80 -3.90 -8.37
C ASP A 128 6.63 -2.60 -7.58
N ILE A 129 7.05 -2.63 -6.30
CA ILE A 129 7.09 -1.49 -5.39
C ILE A 129 8.45 -1.43 -4.67
N SER A 130 8.63 -0.43 -3.82
CA SER A 130 9.78 -0.20 -2.95
C SER A 130 9.35 -0.26 -1.48
N LEU A 131 10.30 -0.29 -0.56
CA LEU A 131 10.01 -0.08 0.87
C LEU A 131 9.40 1.31 1.10
N VAL A 132 9.93 2.34 0.45
CA VAL A 132 9.48 3.74 0.61
C VAL A 132 9.08 4.32 -0.75
N GLY A 133 7.91 4.97 -0.80
CA GLY A 133 7.41 5.61 -2.02
C GLY A 133 5.93 5.96 -1.91
N PRO A 134 5.37 6.69 -2.88
CA PRO A 134 3.94 6.96 -2.94
C PRO A 134 3.12 5.66 -2.84
N ARG A 135 2.06 5.64 -2.03
CA ARG A 135 1.22 4.42 -1.90
C ARG A 135 0.60 4.06 -3.25
N SER A 136 0.77 2.81 -3.68
CA SER A 136 0.19 2.31 -4.94
C SER A 136 -1.34 2.37 -4.90
N ALA A 137 -1.93 3.13 -5.83
CA ALA A 137 -3.37 3.30 -5.97
C ALA A 137 -3.99 2.18 -6.81
N THR A 138 -5.29 1.98 -6.69
CA THR A 138 -6.04 1.10 -7.60
C THR A 138 -6.13 1.73 -8.99
N LEU A 139 -6.38 0.93 -10.03
CA LEU A 139 -6.54 1.44 -11.39
C LEU A 139 -7.75 2.39 -11.49
N ASP A 140 -8.84 2.09 -10.77
CA ASP A 140 -10.02 2.96 -10.68
C ASP A 140 -9.70 4.32 -10.04
N GLU A 141 -8.92 4.36 -8.96
CA GLU A 141 -8.46 5.62 -8.37
C GLU A 141 -7.63 6.44 -9.35
N VAL A 142 -6.68 5.79 -10.04
CA VAL A 142 -5.81 6.47 -11.02
C VAL A 142 -6.58 7.03 -12.21
N SER A 143 -7.63 6.35 -12.66
CA SER A 143 -8.50 6.84 -13.75
C SER A 143 -9.13 8.20 -13.43
N LYS A 144 -9.42 8.45 -12.14
CA LYS A 144 -10.04 9.67 -11.61
C LYS A 144 -9.03 10.76 -11.23
N TYR A 145 -7.71 10.50 -11.36
CA TYR A 145 -6.69 11.48 -11.00
C TYR A 145 -6.64 12.66 -11.96
N GLU A 146 -6.53 13.85 -11.40
CA GLU A 146 -6.18 15.08 -12.11
C GLU A 146 -4.74 14.98 -12.66
N ARG A 147 -4.45 15.78 -13.68
CA ARG A 147 -3.14 15.77 -14.37
C ARG A 147 -1.95 15.95 -13.42
N TRP A 148 -2.05 16.84 -12.43
CA TRP A 148 -0.98 17.07 -11.47
C TRP A 148 -0.76 15.90 -10.50
N GLN A 149 -1.84 15.19 -10.13
CA GLN A 149 -1.79 14.02 -9.24
C GLN A 149 -1.08 12.84 -9.89
N ARG A 150 -1.21 12.68 -11.20
CA ARG A 150 -0.57 11.60 -11.96
C ARG A 150 0.96 11.62 -11.88
N ARG A 151 1.59 12.76 -11.57
CA ARG A 151 3.04 12.88 -11.40
C ARG A 151 3.60 11.96 -10.29
N ARG A 152 2.78 11.56 -9.32
CA ARG A 152 3.20 10.59 -8.30
C ARG A 152 3.53 9.20 -8.88
N LEU A 153 3.00 8.87 -10.04
CA LEU A 153 3.26 7.61 -10.75
C LEU A 153 4.60 7.61 -11.51
N SER A 154 5.33 8.72 -11.52
CA SER A 154 6.66 8.77 -12.14
C SER A 154 7.72 7.96 -11.42
N VAL A 155 7.49 7.58 -10.17
CA VAL A 155 8.39 6.77 -9.35
C VAL A 155 7.71 5.47 -8.91
N THR A 156 8.51 4.50 -8.49
CA THR A 156 8.03 3.26 -7.90
C THR A 156 7.27 3.56 -6.60
N GLY A 157 6.08 2.98 -6.42
CA GLY A 157 5.30 3.09 -5.19
C GLY A 157 6.01 2.44 -4.00
N GLY A 158 5.48 2.64 -2.77
CA GLY A 158 6.08 2.09 -1.56
C GLY A 158 5.09 1.39 -0.63
N ILE A 159 5.62 0.53 0.26
CA ILE A 159 4.87 0.00 1.40
C ILE A 159 4.57 1.14 2.37
N THR A 160 5.58 1.96 2.67
CA THR A 160 5.42 3.16 3.50
C THR A 160 5.63 4.44 2.69
N CYS A 161 5.00 5.51 3.12
CA CYS A 161 5.07 6.82 2.47
C CYS A 161 4.93 7.95 3.49
N THR A 162 5.20 9.18 3.05
CA THR A 162 5.22 10.36 3.90
C THR A 162 3.93 10.56 4.68
N TRP A 163 2.77 10.48 4.04
CA TRP A 163 1.50 10.71 4.73
C TRP A 163 1.11 9.56 5.69
N GLN A 164 1.54 8.32 5.43
CA GLN A 164 1.30 7.20 6.35
C GLN A 164 2.01 7.38 7.71
N VAL A 165 3.11 8.11 7.75
CA VAL A 165 3.85 8.40 8.99
C VAL A 165 3.54 9.77 9.57
N SER A 166 2.66 10.57 8.92
CA SER A 166 2.35 11.96 9.30
C SER A 166 0.92 12.18 9.80
N GLY A 167 0.06 11.14 9.83
CA GLY A 167 -1.34 11.28 10.28
C GLY A 167 -2.29 10.31 9.60
N ARG A 168 -1.81 9.53 8.63
CA ARG A 168 -2.58 8.46 7.96
C ARG A 168 -3.93 8.98 7.42
N SER A 169 -5.03 8.36 7.88
CA SER A 169 -6.39 8.63 7.40
C SER A 169 -6.99 9.97 7.87
N GLU A 170 -6.34 10.68 8.78
CA GLU A 170 -6.80 12.00 9.24
C GLU A 170 -6.43 13.12 8.26
N ILE A 171 -5.58 12.83 7.27
CA ILE A 171 -5.14 13.80 6.28
C ILE A 171 -6.07 13.77 5.06
N PRO A 172 -6.55 14.92 4.54
CA PRO A 172 -7.36 14.97 3.32
C PRO A 172 -6.61 14.44 2.10
N PHE A 173 -7.33 13.84 1.15
CA PHE A 173 -6.76 13.24 -0.06
C PHE A 173 -5.85 14.21 -0.85
N ARG A 174 -6.25 15.48 -0.98
CA ARG A 174 -5.45 16.48 -1.68
C ARG A 174 -4.08 16.69 -1.03
N GLU A 175 -4.00 16.64 0.30
CA GLU A 175 -2.73 16.77 1.02
C GLU A 175 -1.89 15.48 0.89
N TRP A 176 -2.50 14.29 0.85
CA TRP A 176 -1.76 13.06 0.51
C TRP A 176 -1.02 13.22 -0.83
N MET A 177 -1.73 13.73 -1.84
CA MET A 177 -1.11 13.96 -3.15
C MET A 177 0.06 14.93 -3.09
N ARG A 178 -0.06 16.02 -2.32
CA ARG A 178 1.02 16.99 -2.13
C ARG A 178 2.23 16.37 -1.43
N LEU A 179 2.00 15.59 -0.38
CA LEU A 179 3.06 14.89 0.36
C LEU A 179 3.79 13.88 -0.54
N ASP A 180 3.05 13.12 -1.35
CA ASP A 180 3.63 12.20 -2.31
C ASP A 180 4.47 12.94 -3.37
N LEU A 181 4.00 14.09 -3.89
CA LEU A 181 4.76 14.88 -4.85
C LEU A 181 6.01 15.53 -4.24
N ARG A 182 5.96 15.97 -2.98
CA ARG A 182 7.14 16.43 -2.24
C ARG A 182 8.17 15.30 -2.11
N TYR A 183 7.73 14.09 -1.78
CA TYR A 183 8.62 12.92 -1.75
C TYR A 183 9.25 12.66 -3.13
N VAL A 184 8.46 12.67 -4.21
CA VAL A 184 8.97 12.48 -5.58
C VAL A 184 10.07 13.48 -5.93
N ALA A 185 9.89 14.73 -5.52
CA ALA A 185 10.87 15.80 -5.80
C ALA A 185 12.13 15.72 -4.93
N ALA A 186 12.01 15.28 -3.67
CA ALA A 186 13.09 15.33 -2.68
C ALA A 186 13.71 13.96 -2.35
N ARG A 187 13.29 12.88 -3.02
CA ARG A 187 13.72 11.51 -2.68
C ARG A 187 15.24 11.35 -2.66
N ASN A 188 15.74 10.83 -1.57
CA ASN A 188 17.14 10.48 -1.36
C ASN A 188 17.24 9.40 -0.26
N VAL A 189 18.43 8.84 -0.06
CA VAL A 189 18.65 7.78 0.93
C VAL A 189 18.28 8.20 2.36
N TRP A 190 18.59 9.41 2.75
CA TRP A 190 18.32 9.91 4.11
C TRP A 190 16.84 10.07 4.38
N LEU A 191 16.08 10.57 3.40
CA LEU A 191 14.62 10.68 3.49
C LEU A 191 13.99 9.29 3.61
N ASP A 192 14.45 8.31 2.83
CA ASP A 192 13.94 6.95 2.92
C ASP A 192 14.23 6.33 4.29
N LEU A 193 15.46 6.47 4.82
CA LEU A 193 15.80 5.98 6.16
C LEU A 193 14.97 6.66 7.25
N GLN A 194 14.73 7.96 7.15
CA GLN A 194 13.89 8.70 8.10
C GLN A 194 12.44 8.18 8.06
N LEU A 195 11.88 7.92 6.86
CA LEU A 195 10.52 7.41 6.73
C LEU A 195 10.41 5.97 7.26
N LEU A 196 11.40 5.12 7.02
CA LEU A 196 11.46 3.77 7.59
C LEU A 196 11.51 3.83 9.13
N ALA A 197 12.36 4.68 9.70
CA ALA A 197 12.45 4.85 11.15
C ALA A 197 11.13 5.34 11.77
N ARG A 198 10.40 6.26 11.08
CA ARG A 198 9.09 6.76 11.51
C ARG A 198 7.97 5.74 11.32
N THR A 199 8.14 4.78 10.44
CA THR A 199 7.12 3.73 10.18
C THR A 199 6.95 2.83 11.39
N LEU A 200 8.03 2.46 12.11
CA LEU A 200 7.95 1.58 13.27
C LEU A 200 7.02 2.14 14.37
N PRO A 201 7.22 3.37 14.90
CA PRO A 201 6.31 3.92 15.89
C PRO A 201 4.89 4.14 15.34
N ALA A 202 4.73 4.47 14.06
CA ALA A 202 3.42 4.62 13.43
C ALA A 202 2.64 3.30 13.37
N VAL A 203 3.32 2.17 13.12
CA VAL A 203 2.72 0.83 13.14
C VAL A 203 2.38 0.43 14.58
N ILE A 204 3.31 0.60 15.53
CA ILE A 204 3.12 0.22 16.94
C ILE A 204 1.96 1.01 17.57
N SER A 205 1.84 2.30 17.28
CA SER A 205 0.75 3.12 17.82
C SER A 205 -0.63 2.74 17.29
N GLY A 206 -0.71 2.13 16.11
CA GLY A 206 -1.96 1.78 15.45
C GLY A 206 -2.89 2.96 15.14
N ARG A 207 -2.47 4.22 15.38
CA ARG A 207 -3.29 5.40 15.12
C ARG A 207 -3.59 5.53 13.62
N GLY A 208 -4.88 5.74 13.28
CA GLY A 208 -5.32 5.86 11.88
C GLY A 208 -5.23 4.56 11.06
N ALA A 209 -4.94 3.40 11.67
CA ALA A 209 -5.10 2.08 11.06
C ALA A 209 -6.59 1.68 11.13
N CYS A 210 -7.22 1.47 9.97
CA CYS A 210 -8.62 1.05 9.84
C CYS A 210 -8.75 0.00 8.77
#